data_9fcbb233c6c28797b1d9e9e7c96d89bb
#
_entry.id   9fcbb233c6c28797b1d9e9e7c96d89bb
#
_cell.length_a   1.000
_cell.length_b   1.000
_cell.length_c   1.000
_cell.angle_alpha   90.00
_cell.angle_beta   90.00
_cell.angle_gamma   90.00
#
_symmetry.space_group_name_H-M   'P 1'
#
loop_
_entity.id
_entity.type
_entity.pdbx_description
1 polymer ?
#
loop_
_entity_poly.entity_id
_entity_poly.type
_entity_poly.pdbx_seq_one_letter_code
_entity_poly.pdbx_strand_id
1 'polypeptide(L)'
;AEGYLTARERSGFTVQEYLALPQGVQPPAAPSAPAAVHPADTAPPVQFDLSTRGVDPGLFPFRTWARLQKELLYSAPELLTPGDARGDAALRQALAGYLAEYRGVQCDTEQLVVGAGLEYLLGLLAPLLPGPAAVETPGYPRARQVLENNGVPCRCLPVDADGLSLTALSASDAAVCYVTPSHQFPTGVTMPAGRR
;
A
#
# COMPACT_ATOMS: atom_id res chain seq x y z
N ALA A 1 -1.99 16.30 29.99
CA ALA A 1 -2.35 17.33 29.01
C ALA A 1 -1.25 18.37 29.02
N GLU A 2 -0.57 18.60 27.93
CA GLU A 2 0.62 19.47 27.81
C GLU A 2 0.28 20.99 27.83
N GLY A 3 -0.93 21.36 28.23
CA GLY A 3 -1.32 22.78 28.39
C GLY A 3 -1.83 23.46 27.11
N TYR A 4 -1.75 22.79 25.93
CA TYR A 4 -2.23 23.37 24.68
C TYR A 4 -3.76 23.45 24.55
N LEU A 5 -4.46 22.66 25.35
CA LEU A 5 -5.92 22.58 25.35
C LEU A 5 -6.46 22.74 26.78
N THR A 6 -7.48 23.57 26.95
CA THR A 6 -8.27 23.64 28.17
C THR A 6 -9.60 22.95 27.97
N ALA A 7 -9.87 21.95 28.81
CA ALA A 7 -11.16 21.27 28.84
C ALA A 7 -12.14 22.04 29.76
N ARG A 8 -13.36 22.29 29.31
CA ARG A 8 -14.47 22.74 30.15
C ARG A 8 -15.53 21.65 30.16
N GLU A 9 -15.97 21.31 31.34
CA GLU A 9 -17.04 20.33 31.54
C GLU A 9 -18.27 20.74 30.75
N ARG A 10 -18.80 19.83 29.93
CA ARG A 10 -19.96 20.02 29.01
C ARG A 10 -19.78 21.06 27.89
N SER A 11 -18.59 21.63 27.73
CA SER A 11 -18.33 22.71 26.76
C SER A 11 -17.22 22.39 25.75
N GLY A 12 -16.61 21.19 25.81
CA GLY A 12 -15.54 20.75 24.90
C GLY A 12 -14.15 21.26 25.26
N PHE A 13 -13.31 21.38 24.25
CA PHE A 13 -11.91 21.79 24.40
C PHE A 13 -11.70 23.14 23.70
N THR A 14 -10.92 24.02 24.36
CA THR A 14 -10.49 25.30 23.78
C THR A 14 -8.98 25.27 23.61
N VAL A 15 -8.50 25.63 22.41
CA VAL A 15 -7.07 25.78 22.15
C VAL A 15 -6.58 27.02 22.86
N GLN A 16 -5.50 26.91 23.63
CA GLN A 16 -4.87 28.05 24.29
C GLN A 16 -3.95 28.78 23.34
N GLU A 17 -3.98 30.10 23.34
CA GLU A 17 -3.03 30.93 22.61
C GLU A 17 -1.69 30.94 23.37
N TYR A 18 -0.78 30.00 23.02
CA TYR A 18 0.51 29.85 23.71
C TYR A 18 1.69 30.55 23.05
N LEU A 19 1.53 31.14 21.92
CA LEU A 19 2.60 31.85 21.24
C LEU A 19 2.19 33.30 20.99
N ALA A 20 2.54 34.17 21.92
CA ALA A 20 2.87 35.51 21.54
C ALA A 20 4.14 35.42 20.67
N LEU A 21 3.99 35.28 19.37
CA LEU A 21 5.09 35.50 18.44
C LEU A 21 5.66 36.90 18.75
N PRO A 22 7.01 37.08 18.75
CA PRO A 22 7.60 38.38 18.94
C PRO A 22 6.88 39.39 18.04
N GLN A 23 6.41 40.48 18.62
CA GLN A 23 5.74 41.54 17.85
C GLN A 23 6.66 41.98 16.70
N GLY A 24 6.29 41.71 15.48
CA GLY A 24 7.07 42.02 14.26
C GLY A 24 7.14 40.90 13.22
N VAL A 25 6.86 39.67 13.57
CA VAL A 25 6.72 38.59 12.58
C VAL A 25 5.23 38.48 12.24
N GLN A 26 4.77 39.20 11.23
CA GLN A 26 3.51 38.88 10.59
C GLN A 26 3.64 37.44 10.05
N PRO A 27 2.80 36.48 10.48
CA PRO A 27 2.76 35.19 9.81
C PRO A 27 2.52 35.48 8.31
N PRO A 28 3.23 34.83 7.40
CA PRO A 28 2.91 34.95 5.99
C PRO A 28 1.42 34.70 5.86
N ALA A 29 0.73 35.63 5.17
CA ALA A 29 -0.71 35.53 4.94
C ALA A 29 -0.97 34.07 4.51
N ALA A 30 -1.72 33.34 5.30
CA ALA A 30 -2.06 31.98 4.95
C ALA A 30 -2.58 32.06 3.50
N PRO A 31 -1.99 31.32 2.54
CA PRO A 31 -2.55 31.30 1.22
C PRO A 31 -4.00 30.95 1.42
N SER A 32 -4.91 31.81 0.96
CA SER A 32 -6.33 31.55 1.01
C SER A 32 -6.49 30.17 0.38
N ALA A 33 -6.73 29.17 1.22
CA ALA A 33 -6.89 27.80 0.72
C ALA A 33 -7.93 27.91 -0.37
N PRO A 34 -7.63 27.54 -1.62
CA PRO A 34 -8.66 27.49 -2.63
C PRO A 34 -9.75 26.64 -2.02
N ALA A 35 -10.98 27.16 -1.98
CA ALA A 35 -12.13 26.41 -1.48
C ALA A 35 -12.01 25.02 -2.05
N ALA A 36 -11.89 24.01 -1.18
CA ALA A 36 -11.72 22.64 -1.61
C ALA A 36 -12.98 22.29 -2.42
N VAL A 37 -12.89 22.54 -3.72
CA VAL A 37 -13.88 22.03 -4.67
C VAL A 37 -13.62 20.52 -4.65
N HIS A 38 -14.46 19.81 -3.91
CA HIS A 38 -14.45 18.35 -3.98
C HIS A 38 -14.79 17.98 -5.42
N PRO A 39 -13.90 17.32 -6.17
CA PRO A 39 -14.15 16.99 -7.58
C PRO A 39 -15.41 16.15 -7.80
N ALA A 40 -15.95 15.60 -6.72
CA ALA A 40 -17.20 14.81 -6.73
C ALA A 40 -18.45 15.62 -7.08
N ASP A 41 -18.46 16.95 -6.84
CA ASP A 41 -19.69 17.73 -7.01
C ASP A 41 -19.90 18.26 -8.44
N THR A 42 -18.92 18.13 -9.33
CA THR A 42 -18.97 18.63 -10.71
C THR A 42 -18.91 17.58 -11.80
N ALA A 43 -18.64 16.32 -11.43
CA ALA A 43 -18.61 15.23 -12.39
C ALA A 43 -20.04 14.82 -12.81
N PRO A 44 -20.33 14.65 -14.11
CA PRO A 44 -21.60 14.10 -14.53
C PRO A 44 -21.82 12.71 -13.93
N PRO A 45 -23.08 12.31 -13.65
CA PRO A 45 -23.36 11.00 -13.07
C PRO A 45 -22.78 9.91 -13.97
N VAL A 46 -21.93 9.06 -13.41
CA VAL A 46 -21.34 7.93 -14.12
C VAL A 46 -22.42 6.88 -14.33
N GLN A 47 -22.71 6.53 -15.58
CA GLN A 47 -23.73 5.54 -15.91
C GLN A 47 -23.28 4.12 -15.51
N PHE A 48 -21.99 3.81 -15.69
CA PHE A 48 -21.37 2.55 -15.29
C PHE A 48 -20.02 2.85 -14.62
N ASP A 49 -19.89 2.51 -13.35
CA ASP A 49 -18.60 2.60 -12.64
C ASP A 49 -17.81 1.31 -12.83
N LEU A 50 -16.75 1.39 -13.63
CA LEU A 50 -15.81 0.28 -13.87
C LEU A 50 -14.60 0.34 -12.95
N SER A 51 -14.60 1.17 -11.89
CA SER A 51 -13.51 1.22 -10.94
C SER A 51 -13.39 -0.10 -10.17
N THR A 52 -12.14 -0.51 -9.91
CA THR A 52 -11.83 -1.71 -9.13
C THR A 52 -11.75 -1.43 -7.61
N ARG A 53 -12.14 -0.23 -7.18
CA ARG A 53 -12.03 0.20 -5.78
C ARG A 53 -13.20 -0.24 -4.91
N GLY A 54 -14.31 -0.58 -5.53
CA GLY A 54 -15.53 -1.01 -4.85
C GLY A 54 -15.50 -2.50 -4.51
N VAL A 55 -16.23 -2.86 -3.45
CA VAL A 55 -16.57 -4.25 -3.12
C VAL A 55 -18.07 -4.40 -3.36
N ASP A 56 -18.48 -5.50 -3.99
CA ASP A 56 -19.89 -5.85 -4.08
C ASP A 56 -20.38 -6.35 -2.71
N PRO A 57 -21.18 -5.58 -1.98
CA PRO A 57 -21.66 -5.98 -0.66
C PRO A 57 -22.56 -7.21 -0.71
N GLY A 58 -23.17 -7.50 -1.85
CA GLY A 58 -24.02 -8.69 -2.03
C GLY A 58 -23.24 -9.99 -2.06
N LEU A 59 -21.96 -9.94 -2.47
CA LEU A 59 -21.07 -11.10 -2.54
C LEU A 59 -20.18 -11.25 -1.32
N PHE A 60 -20.07 -10.24 -0.47
CA PHE A 60 -19.20 -10.30 0.69
C PHE A 60 -19.78 -11.22 1.79
N PRO A 61 -19.03 -12.18 2.31
CA PRO A 61 -19.53 -13.17 3.28
C PRO A 61 -19.57 -12.62 4.72
N PHE A 62 -20.41 -11.60 4.98
CA PHE A 62 -20.47 -10.89 6.28
C PHE A 62 -20.62 -11.81 7.49
N ARG A 63 -21.47 -12.85 7.41
CA ARG A 63 -21.70 -13.75 8.53
C ARG A 63 -20.45 -14.54 8.90
N THR A 64 -19.73 -15.04 7.90
CA THR A 64 -18.47 -15.78 8.11
C THR A 64 -17.42 -14.86 8.69
N TRP A 65 -17.27 -13.65 8.12
CA TRP A 65 -16.32 -12.66 8.60
C TRP A 65 -16.58 -12.27 10.06
N ALA A 66 -17.81 -11.91 10.40
CA ALA A 66 -18.20 -11.52 11.76
C ALA A 66 -17.99 -12.66 12.77
N ARG A 67 -18.30 -13.91 12.37
CA ARG A 67 -18.07 -15.10 13.22
C ARG A 67 -16.59 -15.28 13.51
N LEU A 68 -15.73 -15.26 12.49
CA LEU A 68 -14.29 -15.43 12.64
C LEU A 68 -13.67 -14.33 13.51
N GLN A 69 -14.05 -13.06 13.31
CA GLN A 69 -13.58 -11.97 14.14
C GLN A 69 -14.00 -12.16 15.61
N LYS A 70 -15.27 -12.54 15.84
CA LYS A 70 -15.74 -12.79 17.20
C LYS A 70 -15.00 -13.95 17.86
N GLU A 71 -14.80 -15.07 17.16
CA GLU A 71 -14.05 -16.21 17.66
C GLU A 71 -12.63 -15.80 18.10
N LEU A 72 -11.91 -15.08 17.23
CA LEU A 72 -10.54 -14.63 17.53
C LEU A 72 -10.47 -13.69 18.73
N LEU A 73 -11.37 -12.71 18.83
CA LEU A 73 -11.40 -11.76 19.94
C LEU A 73 -11.59 -12.43 21.29
N TYR A 74 -12.33 -13.54 21.34
CA TYR A 74 -12.60 -14.28 22.59
C TYR A 74 -11.60 -15.38 22.89
N SER A 75 -11.04 -16.02 21.86
CA SER A 75 -10.13 -17.16 22.04
C SER A 75 -8.65 -16.79 22.08
N ALA A 76 -8.29 -15.63 21.49
CA ALA A 76 -6.90 -15.19 21.37
C ALA A 76 -6.74 -13.69 21.65
N PRO A 77 -7.09 -13.20 22.87
CA PRO A 77 -7.00 -11.79 23.22
C PRO A 77 -5.57 -11.25 23.15
N GLU A 78 -4.56 -12.09 23.23
CA GLU A 78 -3.14 -11.75 23.05
C GLU A 78 -2.84 -11.14 21.68
N LEU A 79 -3.64 -11.44 20.65
CA LEU A 79 -3.51 -10.83 19.31
C LEU A 79 -3.77 -9.31 19.28
N LEU A 80 -4.33 -8.76 20.36
CA LEU A 80 -4.50 -7.31 20.53
C LEU A 80 -3.23 -6.62 21.08
N THR A 81 -2.23 -7.40 21.47
CA THR A 81 -0.94 -6.86 21.93
C THR A 81 0.04 -6.74 20.77
N PRO A 82 1.07 -5.87 20.86
CA PRO A 82 2.12 -5.82 19.87
C PRO A 82 2.80 -7.18 19.73
N GLY A 83 2.81 -7.71 18.50
CA GLY A 83 3.44 -8.98 18.17
C GLY A 83 4.86 -8.83 17.59
N ASP A 84 5.34 -9.89 16.92
CA ASP A 84 6.60 -9.88 16.18
C ASP A 84 6.54 -8.85 15.04
N ALA A 85 7.61 -8.06 14.87
CA ALA A 85 7.72 -7.05 13.82
C ALA A 85 7.58 -7.62 12.39
N ARG A 86 7.84 -8.91 12.21
CA ARG A 86 7.67 -9.62 10.93
C ARG A 86 6.24 -10.15 10.73
N GLY A 87 5.36 -9.94 11.67
CA GLY A 87 4.00 -10.47 11.70
C GLY A 87 3.86 -11.70 12.59
N ASP A 88 2.64 -12.02 12.96
CA ASP A 88 2.31 -13.12 13.84
C ASP A 88 2.91 -14.46 13.36
N ALA A 89 3.52 -15.22 14.28
CA ALA A 89 4.23 -16.46 13.96
C ALA A 89 3.28 -17.53 13.42
N ALA A 90 2.07 -17.65 13.97
CA ALA A 90 1.09 -18.62 13.51
C ALA A 90 0.59 -18.27 12.10
N LEU A 91 0.42 -16.97 11.79
CA LEU A 91 0.09 -16.52 10.44
C LEU A 91 1.21 -16.82 9.45
N ARG A 92 2.48 -16.55 9.80
CA ARG A 92 3.62 -16.86 8.94
C ARG A 92 3.73 -18.37 8.67
N GLN A 93 3.49 -19.20 9.69
CA GLN A 93 3.48 -20.64 9.54
C GLN A 93 2.36 -21.12 8.60
N ALA A 94 1.15 -20.59 8.75
CA ALA A 94 0.02 -20.89 7.87
C ALA A 94 0.30 -20.45 6.43
N LEU A 95 0.92 -19.30 6.24
CA LEU A 95 1.33 -18.79 4.92
C LEU A 95 2.41 -19.67 4.28
N ALA A 96 3.43 -20.13 5.03
CA ALA A 96 4.44 -21.04 4.51
C ALA A 96 3.80 -22.36 4.01
N GLY A 97 2.88 -22.94 4.78
CA GLY A 97 2.12 -24.13 4.37
C GLY A 97 1.29 -23.86 3.10
N TYR A 98 0.56 -22.76 3.06
CA TYR A 98 -0.21 -22.38 1.87
C TYR A 98 0.67 -22.19 0.62
N LEU A 99 1.80 -21.53 0.74
CA LEU A 99 2.73 -21.31 -0.36
C LEU A 99 3.31 -22.63 -0.88
N ALA A 100 3.65 -23.55 0.02
CA ALA A 100 4.13 -24.87 -0.36
C ALA A 100 3.06 -25.69 -1.11
N GLU A 101 1.83 -25.73 -0.56
CA GLU A 101 0.75 -26.56 -1.07
C GLU A 101 0.17 -26.01 -2.40
N TYR A 102 -0.12 -24.70 -2.46
CA TYR A 102 -0.87 -24.11 -3.58
C TYR A 102 -0.01 -23.37 -4.60
N ARG A 103 1.24 -23.06 -4.28
CA ARG A 103 2.15 -22.28 -5.15
C ARG A 103 3.46 -23.00 -5.45
N GLY A 104 3.74 -24.14 -4.80
CA GLY A 104 5.01 -24.86 -4.97
C GLY A 104 6.23 -24.10 -4.44
N VAL A 105 6.02 -23.07 -3.60
CA VAL A 105 7.09 -22.25 -3.03
C VAL A 105 7.48 -22.82 -1.66
N GLN A 106 8.69 -23.35 -1.57
CA GLN A 106 9.27 -23.83 -0.31
C GLN A 106 10.01 -22.67 0.38
N CYS A 107 9.51 -22.25 1.54
CA CYS A 107 10.15 -21.20 2.34
C CYS A 107 10.04 -21.50 3.84
N ASP A 108 11.02 -21.01 4.59
CA ASP A 108 10.97 -21.00 6.05
C ASP A 108 10.09 -19.84 6.54
N THR A 109 9.47 -20.00 7.71
CA THR A 109 8.70 -18.94 8.38
C THR A 109 9.52 -17.68 8.63
N GLU A 110 10.84 -17.83 8.83
CA GLU A 110 11.77 -16.72 9.03
C GLU A 110 12.04 -15.88 7.76
N GLN A 111 11.71 -16.42 6.60
CA GLN A 111 11.79 -15.74 5.31
C GLN A 111 10.52 -14.96 4.97
N LEU A 112 9.49 -15.02 5.83
CA LEU A 112 8.21 -14.36 5.63
C LEU A 112 8.09 -13.11 6.49
N VAL A 113 7.68 -12.01 5.86
CA VAL A 113 7.33 -10.76 6.53
C VAL A 113 5.91 -10.36 6.11
N VAL A 114 5.05 -10.17 7.10
CA VAL A 114 3.68 -9.69 6.91
C VAL A 114 3.64 -8.20 7.22
N GLY A 115 3.12 -7.41 6.31
CA GLY A 115 3.06 -5.96 6.46
C GLY A 115 1.72 -5.37 6.05
N ALA A 116 1.57 -4.07 6.26
CA ALA A 116 0.34 -3.31 6.02
C ALA A 116 0.10 -3.00 4.52
N GLY A 117 0.24 -4.02 3.68
CA GLY A 117 0.00 -3.95 2.24
C GLY A 117 1.26 -3.75 1.40
N LEU A 118 1.06 -3.83 0.08
CA LEU A 118 2.15 -3.85 -0.89
C LEU A 118 3.01 -2.58 -0.86
N GLU A 119 2.38 -1.41 -0.75
CA GLU A 119 3.12 -0.13 -0.74
C GLU A 119 4.05 -0.02 0.47
N TYR A 120 3.58 -0.47 1.64
CA TYR A 120 4.40 -0.53 2.85
C TYR A 120 5.59 -1.47 2.68
N LEU A 121 5.35 -2.69 2.18
CA LEU A 121 6.41 -3.68 1.96
C LEU A 121 7.43 -3.23 0.92
N LEU A 122 7.00 -2.59 -0.17
CA LEU A 122 7.90 -1.98 -1.14
C LEU A 122 8.74 -0.86 -0.53
N GLY A 123 8.16 -0.05 0.34
CA GLY A 123 8.90 0.98 1.08
C GLY A 123 9.99 0.40 1.97
N LEU A 124 9.74 -0.75 2.63
CA LEU A 124 10.74 -1.46 3.42
C LEU A 124 11.86 -2.07 2.55
N LEU A 125 11.50 -2.56 1.36
CA LEU A 125 12.46 -3.16 0.43
C LEU A 125 13.33 -2.13 -0.30
N ALA A 126 12.79 -0.96 -0.61
CA ALA A 126 13.46 0.04 -1.43
C ALA A 126 14.89 0.37 -0.98
N PRO A 127 15.19 0.59 0.33
CA PRO A 127 16.55 0.86 0.79
C PRO A 127 17.54 -0.32 0.60
N LEU A 128 17.03 -1.52 0.37
CA LEU A 128 17.83 -2.74 0.21
C LEU A 128 18.13 -3.05 -1.26
N LEU A 129 17.51 -2.32 -2.19
CA LEU A 129 17.68 -2.59 -3.62
C LEU A 129 19.05 -2.11 -4.11
N PRO A 130 19.74 -2.90 -4.95
CA PRO A 130 21.14 -2.64 -5.33
C PRO A 130 21.29 -1.53 -6.38
N GLY A 131 20.18 -0.98 -6.93
CA GLY A 131 20.24 0.03 -7.99
C GLY A 131 18.89 0.32 -8.63
N PRO A 132 18.86 0.86 -9.85
CA PRO A 132 17.64 1.21 -10.53
C PRO A 132 16.70 0.03 -10.71
N ALA A 133 15.38 0.27 -10.58
CA ALA A 133 14.34 -0.73 -10.76
C ALA A 133 13.66 -0.58 -12.13
N ALA A 134 13.58 -1.66 -12.90
CA ALA A 134 12.67 -1.73 -14.04
C ALA A 134 11.23 -1.94 -13.56
N VAL A 135 10.30 -1.17 -14.12
CA VAL A 135 8.86 -1.30 -13.88
C VAL A 135 8.11 -1.39 -15.20
N GLU A 136 7.03 -2.15 -15.21
CA GLU A 136 6.18 -2.33 -16.39
C GLU A 136 5.45 -1.04 -16.78
N THR A 137 5.37 -0.75 -18.09
CA THR A 137 4.58 0.36 -18.65
C THR A 137 3.78 -0.14 -19.87
N PRO A 138 2.44 -0.16 -19.81
CA PRO A 138 1.61 0.17 -18.66
C PRO A 138 1.78 -0.84 -17.52
N GLY A 139 1.57 -0.40 -16.27
CA GLY A 139 1.75 -1.24 -15.09
C GLY A 139 1.15 -0.61 -13.83
N TYR A 140 1.54 -1.09 -12.66
CA TYR A 140 1.04 -0.62 -11.38
C TYR A 140 1.75 0.71 -10.95
N PRO A 141 1.11 1.87 -11.09
CA PRO A 141 1.79 3.17 -10.93
C PRO A 141 2.25 3.42 -9.49
N ARG A 142 1.58 2.83 -8.49
CA ARG A 142 1.94 3.00 -7.08
C ARG A 142 3.28 2.38 -6.73
N ALA A 143 3.62 1.22 -7.32
CA ALA A 143 4.93 0.60 -7.11
C ALA A 143 6.06 1.55 -7.53
N ARG A 144 5.97 2.12 -8.73
CA ARG A 144 6.91 3.13 -9.21
C ARG A 144 7.01 4.31 -8.25
N GLN A 145 5.87 4.88 -7.85
CA GLN A 145 5.83 6.06 -6.97
C GLN A 145 6.50 5.77 -5.61
N VAL A 146 6.24 4.59 -5.01
CA VAL A 146 6.86 4.21 -3.75
C VAL A 146 8.37 4.06 -3.90
N LEU A 147 8.84 3.39 -4.94
CA LEU A 147 10.27 3.22 -5.20
C LEU A 147 10.97 4.58 -5.41
N GLU A 148 10.43 5.45 -6.26
CA GLU A 148 10.99 6.79 -6.53
C GLU A 148 11.00 7.67 -5.26
N ASN A 149 9.93 7.64 -4.45
CA ASN A 149 9.85 8.37 -3.19
C ASN A 149 10.89 7.89 -2.14
N ASN A 150 11.35 6.65 -2.25
CA ASN A 150 12.40 6.09 -1.42
C ASN A 150 13.80 6.15 -2.07
N GLY A 151 13.96 6.96 -3.13
CA GLY A 151 15.24 7.22 -3.76
C GLY A 151 15.71 6.16 -4.75
N VAL A 152 14.86 5.21 -5.14
CA VAL A 152 15.19 4.19 -6.16
C VAL A 152 14.78 4.70 -7.54
N PRO A 153 15.72 4.98 -8.46
CA PRO A 153 15.39 5.40 -9.81
C PRO A 153 14.62 4.30 -10.57
N CYS A 154 13.53 4.66 -11.24
CA CYS A 154 12.75 3.70 -12.00
C CYS A 154 12.98 3.82 -13.51
N ARG A 155 13.03 2.67 -14.19
CA ARG A 155 13.08 2.52 -15.64
C ARG A 155 11.74 1.95 -16.11
N CYS A 156 10.92 2.79 -16.75
CA CYS A 156 9.64 2.37 -17.29
C CYS A 156 9.87 1.60 -18.60
N LEU A 157 9.65 0.31 -18.58
CA LEU A 157 9.88 -0.57 -19.72
C LEU A 157 8.56 -1.09 -20.32
N PRO A 158 8.44 -1.19 -21.64
CA PRO A 158 7.21 -1.59 -22.29
C PRO A 158 6.86 -3.06 -22.00
N VAL A 159 5.56 -3.34 -21.99
CA VAL A 159 4.98 -4.68 -21.94
C VAL A 159 4.62 -5.11 -23.37
N ASP A 160 5.07 -6.27 -23.77
CA ASP A 160 4.70 -6.92 -25.03
C ASP A 160 3.66 -8.05 -24.83
N ALA A 161 3.44 -8.88 -25.84
CA ALA A 161 2.45 -9.97 -25.78
C ALA A 161 2.75 -11.03 -24.70
N ASP A 162 3.99 -11.11 -24.24
CA ASP A 162 4.47 -12.08 -23.26
C ASP A 162 4.91 -11.45 -21.92
N GLY A 163 4.62 -10.18 -21.68
CA GLY A 163 4.98 -9.45 -20.46
C GLY A 163 6.09 -8.42 -20.66
N LEU A 164 6.89 -8.15 -19.64
CA LEU A 164 7.97 -7.18 -19.72
C LEU A 164 8.92 -7.49 -20.89
N SER A 165 9.19 -6.49 -21.74
CA SER A 165 10.07 -6.63 -22.89
C SER A 165 11.50 -6.95 -22.49
N LEU A 166 12.00 -8.14 -22.85
CA LEU A 166 13.38 -8.54 -22.57
C LEU A 166 14.41 -7.70 -23.33
N THR A 167 14.07 -7.27 -24.55
CA THR A 167 14.94 -6.40 -25.36
C THR A 167 15.14 -5.05 -24.66
N ALA A 168 14.05 -4.45 -24.18
CA ALA A 168 14.13 -3.20 -23.43
C ALA A 168 14.86 -3.37 -22.08
N LEU A 169 14.63 -4.49 -21.40
CA LEU A 169 15.33 -4.81 -20.16
C LEU A 169 16.83 -4.96 -20.36
N SER A 170 17.25 -5.71 -21.38
CA SER A 170 18.68 -5.92 -21.68
C SER A 170 19.40 -4.64 -22.10
N ALA A 171 18.67 -3.66 -22.63
CA ALA A 171 19.21 -2.34 -22.99
C ALA A 171 19.21 -1.34 -21.82
N SER A 172 18.61 -1.70 -20.68
CA SER A 172 18.50 -0.83 -19.52
C SER A 172 19.67 -1.06 -18.52
N ASP A 173 19.83 -0.09 -17.60
CA ASP A 173 20.74 -0.20 -16.45
C ASP A 173 20.03 -0.72 -15.19
N ALA A 174 18.84 -1.31 -15.32
CA ALA A 174 18.08 -1.80 -14.18
C ALA A 174 18.78 -2.97 -13.48
N ALA A 175 18.94 -2.86 -12.18
CA ALA A 175 19.50 -3.91 -11.32
C ALA A 175 18.43 -4.86 -10.75
N VAL A 176 17.18 -4.41 -10.73
CA VAL A 176 16.01 -5.15 -10.22
C VAL A 176 14.83 -4.97 -11.16
N CYS A 177 13.91 -5.94 -11.17
CA CYS A 177 12.65 -5.84 -11.92
C CYS A 177 11.48 -5.98 -10.96
N TYR A 178 10.53 -5.05 -11.05
CA TYR A 178 9.19 -5.19 -10.48
C TYR A 178 8.23 -5.60 -11.59
N VAL A 179 7.70 -6.81 -11.51
CA VAL A 179 6.83 -7.39 -12.54
C VAL A 179 5.60 -8.04 -11.91
N THR A 180 4.51 -8.10 -12.71
CA THR A 180 3.28 -8.82 -12.38
C THR A 180 3.10 -9.97 -13.36
N PRO A 181 3.75 -11.13 -13.13
CA PRO A 181 3.88 -12.16 -14.14
C PRO A 181 2.58 -12.94 -14.44
N SER A 182 1.58 -12.83 -13.56
CA SER A 182 0.27 -13.46 -13.75
C SER A 182 -0.81 -12.41 -13.82
N HIS A 183 -1.52 -12.35 -14.97
CA HIS A 183 -2.59 -11.37 -15.20
C HIS A 183 -2.13 -9.92 -15.02
N GLN A 184 -1.09 -9.54 -15.74
CA GLN A 184 -0.51 -8.20 -15.72
C GLN A 184 -1.59 -7.12 -15.85
N PHE A 185 -1.60 -6.16 -14.95
CA PHE A 185 -2.55 -5.06 -15.01
C PHE A 185 -1.90 -3.85 -15.72
N PRO A 186 -2.58 -3.21 -16.71
CA PRO A 186 -3.97 -3.44 -17.11
C PRO A 186 -4.13 -4.39 -18.33
N THR A 187 -3.06 -4.99 -18.86
CA THR A 187 -3.09 -5.71 -20.14
C THR A 187 -3.70 -7.11 -20.06
N GLY A 188 -3.74 -7.72 -18.87
CA GLY A 188 -4.18 -9.10 -18.66
C GLY A 188 -3.17 -10.16 -19.11
N VAL A 189 -2.01 -9.78 -19.63
CA VAL A 189 -0.99 -10.70 -20.11
C VAL A 189 -0.47 -11.58 -18.99
N THR A 190 -0.28 -12.86 -19.28
CA THR A 190 0.39 -13.80 -18.39
C THR A 190 1.75 -14.16 -18.96
N MET A 191 2.80 -13.86 -18.20
CA MET A 191 4.18 -14.14 -18.61
C MET A 191 4.41 -15.66 -18.69
N PRO A 192 4.84 -16.20 -19.83
CA PRO A 192 5.12 -17.63 -19.96
C PRO A 192 6.30 -18.06 -19.08
N ALA A 193 6.32 -19.33 -18.69
CA ALA A 193 7.34 -19.89 -17.80
C ALA A 193 8.77 -19.67 -18.32
N GLY A 194 8.97 -19.76 -19.65
CA GLY A 194 10.29 -19.54 -20.26
C GLY A 194 10.80 -18.09 -20.20
N ARG A 195 9.93 -17.12 -19.87
CA ARG A 195 10.30 -15.71 -19.68
C ARG A 195 10.47 -15.34 -18.20
N ARG A 196 9.92 -16.14 -17.27
CA ARG A 196 10.07 -15.95 -15.80
C ARG A 196 11.43 -16.43 -15.34
#